data_a5212c53b4b1a97aa8e5bb6180d0f3ca
#
_entry.id   a5212c53b4b1a97aa8e5bb6180d0f3ca
#
_cell.length_a   1.000
_cell.length_b   1.000
_cell.length_c   1.000
_cell.angle_alpha   90.00
_cell.angle_beta   90.00
_cell.angle_gamma   90.00
#
_symmetry.space_group_name_H-M   'P 1'
#
loop_
_entity.id
_entity.type
_entity.pdbx_description
1 polymer ?
#
loop_
_entity_poly.entity_id
_entity_poly.type
_entity_poly.pdbx_seq_one_letter_code
_entity_poly.pdbx_strand_id
1 'polypeptide(L)'
;MNKPAKAKIASTSLAGCFGCHTSFLDIDERLLDLIGQVEFDRSPFTDIKHCSPCDIGIIEGGVCNAENVHVLREFRANCRILVAIGACAINGGLPALRNHLSVSSILEAVYQKGMIPNDPELPLLLDKVYPLHEIVRVDCFIPGCPPSSDTIWKVLTDLLAGKKPELSSRLIRYD
;
A
#
# COMPACT_ATOMS: atom_id res chain seq x y z
N MET A 1 10.90 19.85 29.13
CA MET A 1 9.84 20.05 28.09
C MET A 1 9.66 18.70 27.40
N ASN A 2 8.52 18.03 27.62
CA ASN A 2 8.23 16.77 26.91
C ASN A 2 8.09 17.08 25.42
N LYS A 3 8.96 16.49 24.59
CA LYS A 3 8.80 16.50 23.13
C LYS A 3 7.47 15.81 22.83
N PRO A 4 6.57 16.38 21.99
CA PRO A 4 5.35 15.70 21.63
C PRO A 4 5.69 14.32 21.04
N ALA A 5 4.90 13.31 21.40
CA ALA A 5 5.09 11.96 20.85
C ALA A 5 4.98 12.03 19.33
N LYS A 6 5.94 11.42 18.62
CA LYS A 6 5.92 11.34 17.16
C LYS A 6 4.75 10.46 16.73
N ALA A 7 4.10 10.82 15.62
CA ALA A 7 3.10 9.96 15.00
C ALA A 7 3.78 8.70 14.44
N LYS A 8 3.18 7.54 14.64
CA LYS A 8 3.71 6.26 14.17
C LYS A 8 3.10 5.91 12.81
N ILE A 9 3.95 5.63 11.82
CA ILE A 9 3.56 5.29 10.44
C ILE A 9 4.08 3.90 10.10
N ALA A 10 3.18 3.05 9.59
CA ALA A 10 3.54 1.78 8.96
C ALA A 10 3.23 1.83 7.47
N SER A 11 4.01 1.10 6.66
CA SER A 11 3.72 0.95 5.23
C SER A 11 4.04 -0.45 4.72
N THR A 12 3.39 -0.87 3.65
CA THR A 12 3.67 -2.13 2.98
C THR A 12 3.27 -2.09 1.52
N SER A 13 3.90 -2.95 0.72
CA SER A 13 3.54 -3.19 -0.68
C SER A 13 2.92 -4.58 -0.81
N LEU A 14 1.80 -4.68 -1.53
CA LEU A 14 1.14 -5.93 -1.91
C LEU A 14 1.41 -6.22 -3.38
N ALA A 15 0.40 -6.66 -4.15
CA ALA A 15 0.56 -6.91 -5.59
C ALA A 15 0.65 -5.59 -6.38
N GLY A 16 1.87 -5.19 -6.71
CA GLY A 16 2.17 -3.96 -7.45
C GLY A 16 3.61 -3.91 -7.94
N CYS A 17 4.03 -2.76 -8.42
CA CYS A 17 5.38 -2.53 -8.97
C CYS A 17 6.33 -1.83 -7.98
N PHE A 18 5.88 -1.51 -6.77
CA PHE A 18 6.61 -0.73 -5.78
C PHE A 18 6.82 0.76 -6.14
N GLY A 19 6.22 1.22 -7.24
CA GLY A 19 6.38 2.59 -7.73
C GLY A 19 5.87 3.67 -6.77
N CYS A 20 4.82 3.38 -5.97
CA CYS A 20 4.29 4.34 -5.01
C CYS A 20 5.26 4.56 -3.83
N HIS A 21 5.96 3.52 -3.36
CA HIS A 21 7.02 3.67 -2.36
C HIS A 21 8.25 4.38 -2.93
N THR A 22 8.59 4.14 -4.20
CA THR A 22 9.66 4.89 -4.87
C THR A 22 9.30 6.38 -4.94
N SER A 23 8.08 6.71 -5.38
CA SER A 23 7.60 8.10 -5.41
C SER A 23 7.50 8.73 -4.01
N PHE A 24 7.28 7.92 -2.96
CA PHE A 24 7.37 8.38 -1.58
C PHE A 24 8.81 8.83 -1.24
N LEU A 25 9.83 8.11 -1.72
CA LEU A 25 11.23 8.51 -1.52
C LEU A 25 11.58 9.78 -2.31
N ASP A 26 10.92 10.03 -3.45
CA ASP A 26 11.11 11.25 -4.26
C ASP A 26 10.58 12.54 -3.58
N ILE A 27 10.10 12.44 -2.33
CA ILE A 27 9.87 13.62 -1.47
C ILE A 27 11.19 14.33 -1.17
N ASP A 28 12.32 13.65 -1.35
CA ASP A 28 13.68 14.15 -1.25
C ASP A 28 14.00 14.78 0.13
N GLU A 29 14.54 15.97 0.17
CA GLU A 29 14.98 16.66 1.38
C GLU A 29 13.86 16.84 2.42
N ARG A 30 12.59 16.92 1.98
CA ARG A 30 11.42 16.98 2.88
C ARG A 30 11.24 15.71 3.73
N LEU A 31 11.89 14.59 3.36
CA LEU A 31 11.93 13.40 4.21
C LEU A 31 12.58 13.67 5.56
N LEU A 32 13.55 14.57 5.63
CA LEU A 32 14.20 14.97 6.90
C LEU A 32 13.20 15.63 7.84
N ASP A 33 12.34 16.49 7.30
CA ASP A 33 11.27 17.13 8.07
C ASP A 33 10.23 16.11 8.55
N LEU A 34 9.91 15.11 7.69
CA LEU A 34 8.99 14.04 8.02
C LEU A 34 9.55 13.17 9.16
N ILE A 35 10.80 12.70 9.06
CA ILE A 35 11.47 11.89 10.10
C ILE A 35 11.55 12.65 11.44
N GLY A 36 11.60 13.98 11.38
CA GLY A 36 11.48 14.83 12.57
C GLY A 36 10.15 14.68 13.32
N GLN A 37 9.06 14.41 12.61
CA GLN A 37 7.68 14.38 13.08
C GLN A 37 7.12 12.98 13.29
N VAL A 38 7.64 11.96 12.59
CA VAL A 38 7.12 10.60 12.61
C VAL A 38 8.15 9.59 13.09
N GLU A 39 7.66 8.42 13.51
CA GLU A 39 8.41 7.20 13.74
C GLU A 39 7.91 6.14 12.76
N PHE A 40 8.82 5.54 11.99
CA PHE A 40 8.46 4.44 11.11
C PHE A 40 8.43 3.12 11.87
N ASP A 41 7.28 2.44 11.80
CA ASP A 41 7.07 1.07 12.23
C ASP A 41 7.38 0.09 11.08
N ARG A 42 6.62 -0.97 10.91
CA ARG A 42 6.76 -1.89 9.79
C ARG A 42 6.71 -1.12 8.46
N SER A 43 7.75 -1.29 7.67
CA SER A 43 7.88 -0.64 6.36
C SER A 43 8.87 -1.46 5.51
N PRO A 44 8.79 -1.39 4.17
CA PRO A 44 9.83 -1.94 3.30
C PRO A 44 11.22 -1.35 3.55
N PHE A 45 11.30 -0.20 4.24
CA PHE A 45 12.55 0.48 4.58
C PHE A 45 13.07 0.14 5.99
N THR A 46 12.32 -0.63 6.78
CA THR A 46 12.69 -1.05 8.13
C THR A 46 12.78 -2.56 8.22
N ASP A 47 13.47 -3.08 9.26
CA ASP A 47 13.54 -4.52 9.50
C ASP A 47 12.45 -5.03 10.46
N ILE A 48 11.38 -4.25 10.63
CA ILE A 48 10.24 -4.60 11.48
C ILE A 48 9.27 -5.46 10.67
N LYS A 49 8.98 -6.68 11.12
CA LYS A 49 8.19 -7.68 10.39
C LYS A 49 6.69 -7.62 10.67
N HIS A 50 6.28 -7.10 11.83
CA HIS A 50 4.88 -7.02 12.25
C HIS A 50 4.45 -5.57 12.43
N CYS A 51 3.21 -5.26 12.05
CA CYS A 51 2.63 -3.95 12.25
C CYS A 51 2.17 -3.80 13.71
N SER A 52 2.81 -2.91 14.46
CA SER A 52 2.35 -2.55 15.81
C SER A 52 1.25 -1.47 15.75
N PRO A 53 0.58 -1.11 16.85
CA PRO A 53 -0.39 -0.02 16.83
C PRO A 53 0.22 1.28 16.27
N CYS A 54 -0.38 1.80 15.19
CA CYS A 54 0.09 2.94 14.41
C CYS A 54 -1.00 3.99 14.19
N ASP A 55 -0.59 5.23 13.98
CA ASP A 55 -1.51 6.31 13.61
C ASP A 55 -1.94 6.20 12.15
N ILE A 56 -1.00 5.92 11.24
CA ILE A 56 -1.24 5.87 9.80
C ILE A 56 -0.61 4.60 9.23
N GLY A 57 -1.41 3.82 8.51
CA GLY A 57 -0.96 2.71 7.68
C GLY A 57 -1.07 3.09 6.20
N ILE A 58 -0.01 2.92 5.42
CA ILE A 58 0.04 3.23 3.99
C ILE A 58 0.25 1.93 3.22
N ILE A 59 -0.68 1.58 2.34
CA ILE A 59 -0.60 0.35 1.57
C ILE A 59 -0.69 0.64 0.07
N GLU A 60 0.31 0.17 -0.68
CA GLU A 60 0.27 0.10 -2.13
C GLU A 60 0.01 -1.33 -2.61
N GLY A 61 -0.42 -1.44 -3.87
CA GLY A 61 -0.67 -2.73 -4.50
C GLY A 61 -2.07 -3.26 -4.25
N GLY A 62 -2.51 -4.17 -5.11
CA GLY A 62 -3.78 -4.89 -4.98
C GLY A 62 -3.64 -6.16 -4.14
N VAL A 63 -4.77 -6.79 -3.82
CA VAL A 63 -4.83 -8.04 -3.05
C VAL A 63 -4.98 -9.20 -4.03
N CYS A 64 -3.93 -10.02 -4.20
CA CYS A 64 -3.91 -11.09 -5.20
C CYS A 64 -3.78 -12.51 -4.63
N ASN A 65 -3.45 -12.65 -3.35
CA ASN A 65 -3.26 -13.94 -2.68
C ASN A 65 -3.66 -13.88 -1.20
N ALA A 66 -3.67 -15.03 -0.54
CA ALA A 66 -4.06 -15.18 0.86
C ALA A 66 -3.16 -14.39 1.83
N GLU A 67 -1.86 -14.31 1.55
CA GLU A 67 -0.90 -13.55 2.37
C GLU A 67 -1.20 -12.03 2.30
N ASN A 68 -1.55 -11.52 1.11
CA ASN A 68 -1.95 -10.12 0.97
C ASN A 68 -3.20 -9.79 1.81
N VAL A 69 -4.17 -10.72 1.86
CA VAL A 69 -5.37 -10.58 2.71
C VAL A 69 -4.97 -10.51 4.19
N HIS A 70 -4.08 -11.42 4.62
CA HIS A 70 -3.60 -11.47 6.00
C HIS A 70 -2.90 -10.15 6.40
N VAL A 71 -1.92 -9.71 5.61
CA VAL A 71 -1.18 -8.47 5.84
C VAL A 71 -2.10 -7.25 5.85
N LEU A 72 -3.04 -7.15 4.90
CA LEU A 72 -3.98 -6.04 4.84
C LEU A 72 -4.88 -5.98 6.09
N ARG A 73 -5.35 -7.13 6.57
CA ARG A 73 -6.15 -7.22 7.81
C ARG A 73 -5.35 -6.86 9.05
N GLU A 74 -4.07 -7.27 9.12
CA GLU A 74 -3.14 -6.88 10.18
C GLU A 74 -3.00 -5.35 10.25
N PHE A 75 -2.75 -4.70 9.10
CA PHE A 75 -2.66 -3.24 9.01
C PHE A 75 -3.97 -2.57 9.43
N ARG A 76 -5.12 -3.07 8.94
CA ARG A 76 -6.43 -2.50 9.34
C ARG A 76 -6.69 -2.61 10.84
N ALA A 77 -6.28 -3.71 11.47
CA ALA A 77 -6.47 -3.91 12.91
C ALA A 77 -5.59 -2.99 13.76
N ASN A 78 -4.39 -2.65 13.28
CA ASN A 78 -3.40 -1.91 14.04
C ASN A 78 -3.31 -0.42 13.70
N CYS A 79 -3.77 0.02 12.52
CA CYS A 79 -3.68 1.41 12.10
C CYS A 79 -4.97 2.17 12.34
N ARG A 80 -4.86 3.35 12.95
CA ARG A 80 -6.02 4.25 13.17
C ARG A 80 -6.59 4.76 11.85
N ILE A 81 -5.73 5.19 10.93
CA ILE A 81 -6.06 5.64 9.58
C ILE A 81 -5.37 4.70 8.59
N LEU A 82 -6.13 4.11 7.67
CA LEU A 82 -5.60 3.29 6.59
C LEU A 82 -5.70 4.03 5.26
N VAL A 83 -4.56 4.17 4.60
CA VAL A 83 -4.39 4.89 3.33
C VAL A 83 -4.10 3.90 2.21
N ALA A 84 -4.91 3.90 1.15
CA ALA A 84 -4.64 3.21 -0.10
C ALA A 84 -3.91 4.16 -1.05
N ILE A 85 -2.68 3.80 -1.45
CA ILE A 85 -1.86 4.63 -2.33
C ILE A 85 -1.68 3.96 -3.70
N GLY A 86 -1.93 4.73 -4.75
CA GLY A 86 -1.76 4.31 -6.13
C GLY A 86 -2.92 3.51 -6.71
N ALA A 87 -2.98 3.45 -8.04
CA ALA A 87 -4.05 2.79 -8.78
C ALA A 87 -4.25 1.32 -8.40
N CYS A 88 -3.15 0.58 -8.15
CA CYS A 88 -3.23 -0.84 -7.78
C CYS A 88 -4.01 -1.05 -6.48
N ALA A 89 -3.80 -0.20 -5.47
CA ALA A 89 -4.51 -0.27 -4.20
C ALA A 89 -5.97 0.18 -4.29
N ILE A 90 -6.27 1.12 -5.21
CA ILE A 90 -7.57 1.79 -5.31
C ILE A 90 -8.55 1.04 -6.22
N ASN A 91 -8.10 0.54 -7.37
CA ASN A 91 -8.94 -0.12 -8.37
C ASN A 91 -8.34 -1.41 -8.96
N GLY A 92 -7.27 -1.93 -8.35
CA GLY A 92 -6.56 -3.12 -8.82
C GLY A 92 -5.45 -2.85 -9.83
N GLY A 93 -5.48 -1.71 -10.53
CA GLY A 93 -4.45 -1.27 -11.47
C GLY A 93 -4.02 -2.32 -12.50
N LEU A 94 -2.75 -2.32 -12.88
CA LEU A 94 -2.18 -3.31 -13.82
C LEU A 94 -2.31 -4.76 -13.31
N PRO A 95 -2.10 -5.08 -12.02
CA PRO A 95 -2.29 -6.45 -11.54
C PRO A 95 -3.69 -7.03 -11.82
N ALA A 96 -4.74 -6.19 -11.82
CA ALA A 96 -6.11 -6.62 -12.09
C ALA A 96 -6.38 -6.96 -13.57
N LEU A 97 -5.46 -6.69 -14.49
CA LEU A 97 -5.61 -7.12 -15.88
C LEU A 97 -5.72 -8.64 -16.01
N ARG A 98 -5.15 -9.40 -15.06
CA ARG A 98 -5.31 -10.87 -15.02
C ARG A 98 -6.74 -11.33 -14.70
N ASN A 99 -7.60 -10.44 -14.20
CA ASN A 99 -8.95 -10.81 -13.75
C ASN A 99 -9.87 -11.32 -14.88
N HIS A 100 -9.46 -11.19 -16.13
CA HIS A 100 -10.11 -11.75 -17.30
C HIS A 100 -9.73 -13.21 -17.59
N LEU A 101 -8.73 -13.75 -16.88
CA LEU A 101 -8.19 -15.09 -17.08
C LEU A 101 -8.45 -15.93 -15.83
N SER A 102 -8.64 -17.24 -16.01
CA SER A 102 -8.70 -18.17 -14.87
C SER A 102 -7.30 -18.37 -14.27
N VAL A 103 -7.24 -18.58 -12.95
CA VAL A 103 -5.97 -18.88 -12.26
C VAL A 103 -5.29 -20.11 -12.86
N SER A 104 -6.07 -21.15 -13.21
CA SER A 104 -5.53 -22.36 -13.85
C SER A 104 -4.85 -22.06 -15.17
N SER A 105 -5.49 -21.28 -16.06
CA SER A 105 -4.90 -20.95 -17.36
C SER A 105 -3.64 -20.11 -17.23
N ILE A 106 -3.56 -19.22 -16.23
CA ILE A 106 -2.37 -18.43 -15.94
C ILE A 106 -1.22 -19.34 -15.48
N LEU A 107 -1.50 -20.24 -14.52
CA LEU A 107 -0.50 -21.17 -14.01
C LEU A 107 0.02 -22.12 -15.09
N GLU A 108 -0.87 -22.66 -15.93
CA GLU A 108 -0.49 -23.49 -17.08
C GLU A 108 0.42 -22.74 -18.07
N ALA A 109 0.11 -21.46 -18.35
CA ALA A 109 0.92 -20.64 -19.24
C ALA A 109 2.32 -20.35 -18.67
N VAL A 110 2.39 -20.05 -17.37
CA VAL A 110 3.66 -19.74 -16.69
C VAL A 110 4.54 -20.98 -16.55
N TYR A 111 3.98 -22.11 -16.12
CA TYR A 111 4.74 -23.33 -15.87
C TYR A 111 4.80 -24.27 -17.09
N GLN A 112 4.28 -23.85 -18.26
CA GLN A 112 4.42 -24.54 -19.57
C GLN A 112 4.16 -26.04 -19.50
N LYS A 113 3.06 -26.46 -18.85
CA LYS A 113 2.71 -27.86 -18.58
C LYS A 113 3.70 -28.61 -17.66
N GLY A 114 4.64 -27.91 -17.03
CA GLY A 114 5.46 -28.44 -15.95
C GLY A 114 4.65 -28.65 -14.67
N MET A 115 5.35 -29.09 -13.62
CA MET A 115 4.72 -29.25 -12.31
C MET A 115 4.44 -27.88 -11.72
N ILE A 116 3.15 -27.55 -11.50
CA ILE A 116 2.76 -26.34 -10.78
C ILE A 116 3.19 -26.51 -9.31
N PRO A 117 3.97 -25.58 -8.74
CA PRO A 117 4.36 -25.66 -7.35
C PRO A 117 3.14 -25.72 -6.43
N ASN A 118 3.13 -26.68 -5.52
CA ASN A 118 2.08 -26.87 -4.53
C ASN A 118 2.72 -27.10 -3.15
N ASP A 119 3.36 -26.06 -2.64
CA ASP A 119 3.99 -26.07 -1.33
C ASP A 119 3.07 -25.35 -0.32
N PRO A 120 2.88 -25.87 0.91
CA PRO A 120 2.09 -25.22 1.94
C PRO A 120 2.56 -23.79 2.32
N GLU A 121 3.84 -23.49 2.09
CA GLU A 121 4.40 -22.16 2.35
C GLU A 121 4.07 -21.14 1.24
N LEU A 122 3.61 -21.61 0.08
CA LEU A 122 3.19 -20.72 -1.01
C LEU A 122 1.79 -20.18 -0.77
N PRO A 123 1.60 -18.84 -0.74
CA PRO A 123 0.29 -18.26 -0.52
C PRO A 123 -0.64 -18.56 -1.70
N LEU A 124 -1.84 -19.08 -1.40
CA LEU A 124 -2.85 -19.37 -2.40
C LEU A 124 -3.28 -18.11 -3.15
N LEU A 125 -3.25 -18.19 -4.49
CA LEU A 125 -3.77 -17.11 -5.33
C LEU A 125 -5.28 -16.97 -5.15
N LEU A 126 -5.76 -15.75 -5.08
CA LEU A 126 -7.19 -15.45 -5.19
C LEU A 126 -7.64 -15.58 -6.65
N ASP A 127 -8.92 -15.79 -6.86
CA ASP A 127 -9.54 -15.85 -8.19
C ASP A 127 -9.32 -14.54 -8.97
N LYS A 128 -9.29 -13.41 -8.25
CA LYS A 128 -9.08 -12.07 -8.80
C LYS A 128 -8.05 -11.30 -7.99
N VAL A 129 -7.59 -10.19 -8.56
CA VAL A 129 -6.91 -9.12 -7.82
C VAL A 129 -7.96 -8.11 -7.39
N TYR A 130 -8.02 -7.85 -6.10
CA TYR A 130 -8.99 -6.95 -5.50
C TYR A 130 -8.34 -5.64 -5.08
N PRO A 131 -9.03 -4.50 -5.20
CA PRO A 131 -8.63 -3.26 -4.53
C PRO A 131 -8.81 -3.41 -3.01
N LEU A 132 -8.07 -2.61 -2.23
CA LEU A 132 -8.03 -2.76 -0.77
C LEU A 132 -9.41 -2.60 -0.12
N HIS A 133 -10.21 -1.66 -0.63
CA HIS A 133 -11.52 -1.33 -0.04
C HIS A 133 -12.58 -2.42 -0.20
N GLU A 134 -12.35 -3.41 -1.08
CA GLU A 134 -13.22 -4.60 -1.19
C GLU A 134 -12.92 -5.64 -0.09
N ILE A 135 -11.75 -5.55 0.56
CA ILE A 135 -11.33 -6.49 1.61
C ILE A 135 -11.46 -5.88 3.01
N VAL A 136 -11.10 -4.60 3.18
CA VAL A 136 -11.17 -3.88 4.45
C VAL A 136 -11.63 -2.43 4.24
N ARG A 137 -12.08 -1.78 5.31
CA ARG A 137 -12.37 -0.35 5.27
C ARG A 137 -11.08 0.45 5.08
N VAL A 138 -11.05 1.32 4.07
CA VAL A 138 -10.01 2.30 3.79
C VAL A 138 -10.51 3.69 4.15
N ASP A 139 -9.69 4.50 4.79
CA ASP A 139 -10.07 5.83 5.30
C ASP A 139 -9.64 6.96 4.36
N CYS A 140 -8.56 6.76 3.58
CA CYS A 140 -8.02 7.75 2.65
C CYS A 140 -7.47 7.09 1.39
N PHE A 141 -7.57 7.80 0.26
CA PHE A 141 -7.09 7.35 -1.04
C PHE A 141 -6.15 8.39 -1.65
N ILE A 142 -4.98 7.93 -2.14
CA ILE A 142 -4.02 8.77 -2.88
C ILE A 142 -3.93 8.23 -4.31
N PRO A 143 -4.68 8.81 -5.27
CA PRO A 143 -4.71 8.34 -6.65
C PRO A 143 -3.43 8.72 -7.41
N GLY A 144 -3.03 7.86 -8.34
CA GLY A 144 -1.88 8.02 -9.22
C GLY A 144 -1.29 6.67 -9.63
N CYS A 145 -0.39 6.65 -10.63
CA CYS A 145 0.33 5.43 -11.06
C CYS A 145 1.76 5.76 -11.51
N PRO A 146 2.63 6.10 -10.52
CA PRO A 146 2.38 6.40 -9.11
C PRO A 146 1.79 7.81 -8.90
N PRO A 147 1.26 8.12 -7.70
CA PRO A 147 0.99 9.51 -7.33
C PRO A 147 2.30 10.28 -7.22
N SER A 148 2.30 11.58 -7.52
CA SER A 148 3.50 12.40 -7.39
C SER A 148 3.92 12.56 -5.93
N SER A 149 5.21 12.78 -5.70
CA SER A 149 5.77 13.07 -4.37
C SER A 149 5.08 14.25 -3.68
N ASP A 150 4.69 15.28 -4.45
CA ASP A 150 3.94 16.43 -3.92
C ASP A 150 2.54 16.04 -3.41
N THR A 151 1.85 15.13 -4.14
CA THR A 151 0.55 14.61 -3.71
C THR A 151 0.70 13.82 -2.41
N ILE A 152 1.70 12.95 -2.33
CA ILE A 152 1.98 12.14 -1.15
C ILE A 152 2.31 13.06 0.03
N TRP A 153 3.20 14.03 -0.15
CA TRP A 153 3.58 15.00 0.87
C TRP A 153 2.38 15.77 1.41
N LYS A 154 1.53 16.29 0.50
CA LYS A 154 0.32 17.03 0.88
C LYS A 154 -0.61 16.19 1.75
N VAL A 155 -0.88 14.94 1.34
CA VAL A 155 -1.77 14.06 2.10
C VAL A 155 -1.19 13.73 3.47
N LEU A 156 0.09 13.37 3.54
CA LEU A 156 0.74 13.03 4.81
C LEU A 156 0.74 14.21 5.78
N THR A 157 1.10 15.40 5.32
CA THR A 157 1.12 16.60 6.17
C THR A 157 -0.27 16.98 6.66
N ASP A 158 -1.30 16.83 5.83
CA ASP A 158 -2.68 17.05 6.27
C ASP A 158 -3.10 16.04 7.35
N LEU A 159 -2.83 14.74 7.13
CA LEU A 159 -3.16 13.69 8.10
C LEU A 159 -2.42 13.88 9.42
N LEU A 160 -1.14 14.25 9.39
CA LEU A 160 -0.36 14.55 10.60
C LEU A 160 -0.88 15.78 11.35
N ALA A 161 -1.42 16.75 10.62
CA ALA A 161 -2.11 17.91 11.21
C ALA A 161 -3.54 17.61 11.68
N GLY A 162 -4.02 16.36 11.58
CA GLY A 162 -5.39 15.95 11.92
C GLY A 162 -6.45 16.49 10.96
N LYS A 163 -6.07 16.92 9.76
CA LYS A 163 -6.98 17.44 8.74
C LYS A 163 -7.38 16.34 7.77
N LYS A 164 -8.58 16.47 7.18
CA LYS A 164 -8.99 15.65 6.05
C LYS A 164 -8.25 16.15 4.81
N PRO A 165 -7.50 15.28 4.09
CA PRO A 165 -6.81 15.70 2.87
C PRO A 165 -7.79 16.11 1.78
N GLU A 166 -7.53 17.25 1.14
CA GLU A 166 -8.25 17.70 -0.05
C GLU A 166 -7.25 17.85 -1.19
N LEU A 167 -7.46 17.05 -2.25
CA LEU A 167 -6.61 17.06 -3.43
C LEU A 167 -7.25 17.91 -4.54
N SER A 168 -6.52 18.92 -5.00
CA SER A 168 -6.90 19.65 -6.21
C SER A 168 -6.71 18.78 -7.46
N SER A 169 -7.39 19.11 -8.54
CA SER A 169 -7.26 18.40 -9.82
C SER A 169 -5.83 18.35 -10.37
N ARG A 170 -4.98 19.30 -9.97
CA ARG A 170 -3.55 19.32 -10.35
C ARG A 170 -2.72 18.23 -9.67
N LEU A 171 -3.17 17.76 -8.51
CA LEU A 171 -2.51 16.72 -7.72
C LEU A 171 -3.06 15.31 -8.01
N ILE A 172 -4.15 15.21 -8.79
CA ILE A 172 -4.75 13.94 -9.19
C ILE A 172 -4.32 13.66 -10.63
N ARG A 173 -3.20 12.93 -10.78
CA ARG A 173 -2.68 12.51 -12.08
C ARG A 173 -2.38 11.02 -12.05
N TYR A 174 -2.49 10.37 -13.22
CA TYR A 174 -2.22 8.93 -13.39
C TYR A 174 -1.04 8.66 -14.34
N ASP A 175 -0.37 9.70 -14.79
CA ASP A 175 0.77 9.70 -15.71
C ASP A 175 1.88 10.64 -15.21
#